data_6b2f54cdaa538e88e8e6a6fbfc4d7168
#
_entry.id   6b2f54cdaa538e88e8e6a6fbfc4d7168
#
_cell.length_a   1.000
_cell.length_b   1.000
_cell.length_c   1.000
_cell.angle_alpha   90.00
_cell.angle_beta   90.00
_cell.angle_gamma   90.00
#
_symmetry.space_group_name_H-M   'P 1'
#
loop_
_entity.id
_entity.type
_entity.pdbx_description
1 polymer ?
#
loop_
_entity_poly.entity_id
_entity_poly.type
_entity_poly.pdbx_seq_one_letter_code
_entity_poly.pdbx_strand_id
1 'polypeptide(L)'
;GAPVTPFRWPSGLIELPSPVMKVGPATIPFLGGTYLRLLPAALRRRGVRHADPETVLWTYCHPWEFDPDEKFYVYEHGGWLVSRVGWLNRRGMLKRVESTLRPVAGPRLGDVVASLGDLPTFFPGPEHDDAITGPS
;
A
#
# COMPACT_ATOMS: atom_id res chain seq x y z
N GLY A 1 17.63 -0.93 -3.67
CA GLY A 1 16.33 -0.68 -3.05
C GLY A 1 15.72 -1.97 -2.51
N ALA A 2 14.72 -1.88 -1.63
CA ALA A 2 14.03 -3.06 -1.10
C ALA A 2 13.26 -3.81 -2.22
N PRO A 3 13.09 -5.13 -2.07
CA PRO A 3 12.28 -5.93 -3.00
C PRO A 3 10.83 -5.42 -3.08
N VAL A 4 10.18 -5.67 -4.20
CA VAL A 4 8.76 -5.35 -4.40
C VAL A 4 7.84 -6.60 -4.32
N THR A 5 8.45 -7.76 -4.14
CA THR A 5 7.80 -9.05 -3.88
C THR A 5 8.06 -9.48 -2.43
N PRO A 6 7.29 -10.43 -1.87
CA PRO A 6 7.49 -10.92 -0.52
C PRO A 6 8.93 -11.34 -0.25
N PHE A 7 9.44 -11.00 0.91
CA PHE A 7 10.78 -11.36 1.33
C PHE A 7 10.86 -11.57 2.85
N ARG A 8 11.97 -12.11 3.32
CA ARG A 8 12.25 -12.32 4.74
C ARG A 8 13.39 -11.42 5.19
N TRP A 9 13.22 -10.77 6.31
CA TRP A 9 14.32 -10.08 7.01
C TRP A 9 15.25 -11.09 7.70
N PRO A 10 16.52 -10.72 7.98
CA PRO A 10 17.42 -11.60 8.74
C PRO A 10 16.87 -12.02 10.12
N SER A 11 16.00 -11.22 10.72
CA SER A 11 15.28 -11.52 11.95
C SER A 11 14.24 -12.64 11.82
N GLY A 12 13.94 -13.10 10.59
CA GLY A 12 12.87 -14.05 10.29
C GLY A 12 11.52 -13.41 9.99
N LEU A 13 11.35 -12.09 10.18
CA LEU A 13 10.12 -11.39 9.85
C LEU A 13 9.85 -11.44 8.34
N ILE A 14 8.61 -11.77 7.96
CA ILE A 14 8.16 -11.74 6.58
C ILE A 14 7.63 -10.33 6.27
N GLU A 15 8.14 -9.75 5.20
CA GLU A 15 7.66 -8.48 4.67
C GLU A 15 6.81 -8.71 3.43
N LEU A 16 5.62 -8.11 3.42
CA LEU A 16 4.76 -8.01 2.24
C LEU A 16 4.79 -6.57 1.73
N PRO A 17 5.63 -6.25 0.75
CA PRO A 17 5.71 -4.89 0.23
C PRO A 17 4.36 -4.40 -0.30
N SER A 18 4.11 -3.10 -0.18
CA SER A 18 2.92 -2.49 -0.78
C SER A 18 2.92 -2.69 -2.28
N PRO A 19 1.81 -3.16 -2.88
CA PRO A 19 1.72 -3.33 -4.32
C PRO A 19 1.96 -2.03 -5.06
N VAL A 20 2.93 -2.06 -5.97
CA VAL A 20 3.34 -0.90 -6.77
C VAL A 20 3.14 -1.14 -8.26
N MET A 21 3.00 -0.07 -9.03
CA MET A 21 2.98 -0.12 -10.50
C MET A 21 3.85 0.96 -11.11
N LYS A 22 4.35 0.72 -12.31
CA LYS A 22 5.08 1.72 -13.09
C LYS A 22 4.09 2.62 -13.85
N VAL A 23 4.30 3.93 -13.72
CA VAL A 23 3.60 4.96 -14.50
C VAL A 23 4.67 5.89 -15.08
N GLY A 24 5.02 5.69 -16.34
CA GLY A 24 6.19 6.31 -16.94
C GLY A 24 7.47 5.90 -16.16
N PRO A 25 8.31 6.85 -15.77
CA PRO A 25 9.52 6.56 -14.99
C PRO A 25 9.23 6.34 -13.50
N ALA A 26 8.04 6.66 -13.01
CA ALA A 26 7.70 6.60 -11.60
C ALA A 26 7.15 5.22 -11.20
N THR A 27 7.54 4.77 -10.01
CA THR A 27 6.93 3.62 -9.33
C THR A 27 6.02 4.14 -8.22
N ILE A 28 4.73 3.83 -8.30
CA ILE A 28 3.74 4.33 -7.35
C ILE A 28 2.94 3.18 -6.73
N PRO A 29 2.64 3.24 -5.42
CA PRO A 29 1.65 2.36 -4.81
C PRO A 29 0.27 2.59 -5.42
N PHE A 30 -0.59 1.56 -5.46
CA PHE A 30 -1.91 1.72 -6.07
C PHE A 30 -3.07 1.10 -5.27
N LEU A 31 -2.78 0.35 -4.21
CA LEU A 31 -3.80 -0.30 -3.36
C LEU A 31 -3.87 0.24 -1.92
N GLY A 32 -3.06 1.24 -1.55
CA GLY A 32 -3.23 1.95 -0.28
C GLY A 32 -4.44 2.90 -0.33
N GLY A 33 -5.05 3.19 0.81
CA GLY A 33 -6.29 3.97 0.90
C GLY A 33 -6.25 5.31 0.18
N THR A 34 -5.19 6.08 0.34
CA THR A 34 -5.00 7.35 -0.38
C THR A 34 -4.99 7.15 -1.91
N TYR A 35 -4.29 6.13 -2.39
CA TYR A 35 -4.21 5.83 -3.82
C TYR A 35 -5.53 5.30 -4.37
N LEU A 36 -6.25 4.50 -3.60
CA LEU A 36 -7.60 4.04 -3.95
C LEU A 36 -8.59 5.20 -4.11
N ARG A 37 -8.42 6.27 -3.32
CA ARG A 37 -9.26 7.48 -3.41
C ARG A 37 -8.88 8.39 -4.57
N LEU A 38 -7.59 8.54 -4.86
CA LEU A 38 -7.07 9.57 -5.78
C LEU A 38 -6.82 9.05 -7.19
N LEU A 39 -6.40 7.79 -7.35
CA LEU A 39 -6.10 7.24 -8.67
C LEU A 39 -7.37 6.96 -9.49
N PRO A 40 -7.36 7.27 -10.79
CA PRO A 40 -8.40 6.86 -11.72
C PRO A 40 -8.63 5.35 -11.71
N ALA A 41 -9.88 4.91 -11.84
CA ALA A 41 -10.25 3.50 -11.83
C ALA A 41 -9.50 2.68 -12.89
N ALA A 42 -9.22 3.28 -14.06
CA ALA A 42 -8.47 2.63 -15.12
C ALA A 42 -7.04 2.29 -14.70
N LEU A 43 -6.35 3.20 -13.98
CA LEU A 43 -5.00 2.97 -13.47
C LEU A 43 -4.99 1.89 -12.40
N ARG A 44 -5.92 1.93 -11.43
CA ARG A 44 -6.03 0.89 -10.41
C ARG A 44 -6.24 -0.50 -11.03
N ARG A 45 -7.19 -0.62 -11.97
CA ARG A 45 -7.44 -1.87 -12.69
C ARG A 45 -6.25 -2.31 -13.54
N ARG A 46 -5.51 -1.35 -14.13
CA ARG A 46 -4.27 -1.66 -14.84
C ARG A 46 -3.23 -2.25 -13.87
N GLY A 47 -3.03 -1.61 -12.71
CA GLY A 47 -2.11 -2.09 -11.68
C GLY A 47 -2.43 -3.53 -11.27
N VAL A 48 -3.70 -3.83 -10.97
CA VAL A 48 -4.15 -5.19 -10.60
C VAL A 48 -3.90 -6.21 -11.73
N ARG A 49 -4.21 -5.86 -12.98
CA ARG A 49 -4.07 -6.79 -14.12
C ARG A 49 -2.63 -7.06 -14.53
N HIS A 50 -1.73 -6.14 -14.29
CA HIS A 50 -0.33 -6.22 -14.69
C HIS A 50 0.63 -6.29 -13.50
N ALA A 51 0.11 -6.63 -12.32
CA ALA A 51 0.95 -6.93 -11.17
C ALA A 51 1.84 -8.13 -11.48
N ASP A 52 3.04 -8.12 -10.94
CA ASP A 52 3.92 -9.27 -11.02
C ASP A 52 3.22 -10.49 -10.37
N PRO A 53 3.28 -11.68 -10.97
CA PRO A 53 2.67 -12.89 -10.40
C PRO A 53 3.14 -13.23 -8.98
N GLU A 54 4.35 -12.83 -8.62
CA GLU A 54 4.89 -13.03 -7.28
C GLU A 54 4.45 -11.95 -6.28
N THR A 55 3.78 -10.88 -6.75
CA THR A 55 3.28 -9.83 -5.87
C THR A 55 2.03 -10.29 -5.14
N VAL A 56 2.05 -10.25 -3.82
CA VAL A 56 0.82 -10.39 -3.02
C VAL A 56 0.03 -9.09 -3.13
N LEU A 57 -1.16 -9.15 -3.75
CA LEU A 57 -2.07 -8.02 -3.82
C LEU A 57 -2.83 -7.89 -2.51
N TRP A 58 -2.55 -6.85 -1.76
CA TRP A 58 -3.24 -6.53 -0.51
C TRP A 58 -3.51 -5.03 -0.43
N THR A 59 -4.44 -4.65 0.41
CA THR A 59 -4.78 -3.25 0.64
C THR A 59 -4.72 -2.91 2.12
N TYR A 60 -4.32 -1.69 2.42
CA TYR A 60 -4.46 -1.12 3.75
C TYR A 60 -5.28 0.17 3.65
N CYS A 61 -6.23 0.29 4.54
CA CYS A 61 -7.10 1.45 4.63
C CYS A 61 -7.31 1.79 6.09
N HIS A 62 -7.40 3.07 6.37
CA HIS A 62 -7.72 3.53 7.71
C HIS A 62 -9.23 3.75 7.87
N PRO A 63 -9.80 3.57 9.07
CA PRO A 63 -11.24 3.76 9.28
C PRO A 63 -11.76 5.11 8.82
N TRP A 64 -11.03 6.18 9.06
CA TRP A 64 -11.42 7.55 8.63
C TRP A 64 -11.49 7.73 7.12
N GLU A 65 -10.89 6.86 6.31
CA GLU A 65 -10.98 6.93 4.84
C GLU A 65 -12.37 6.51 4.34
N PHE A 66 -13.14 5.83 5.17
CA PHE A 66 -14.52 5.41 4.90
C PHE A 66 -15.54 6.33 5.54
N ASP A 67 -15.12 7.27 6.38
CA ASP A 67 -16.00 8.21 7.06
C ASP A 67 -16.04 9.56 6.31
N PRO A 68 -17.11 9.81 5.52
CA PRO A 68 -17.25 11.08 4.81
C PRO A 68 -17.72 12.22 5.72
N ASP A 69 -18.22 11.91 6.91
CA ASP A 69 -18.86 12.85 7.82
C ASP A 69 -17.92 13.29 8.96
N GLU A 70 -16.72 12.71 9.03
CA GLU A 70 -15.68 13.17 9.95
C GLU A 70 -15.39 14.65 9.72
N LYS A 71 -15.31 15.42 10.81
CA LYS A 71 -15.01 16.85 10.74
C LYS A 71 -13.60 17.09 10.22
N PHE A 72 -13.49 18.02 9.27
CA PHE A 72 -12.19 18.40 8.73
C PHE A 72 -11.29 18.99 9.84
N TYR A 73 -10.07 18.52 9.90
CA TYR A 73 -8.99 19.10 10.71
C TYR A 73 -7.68 19.16 9.90
N VAL A 74 -6.80 20.03 10.31
CA VAL A 74 -5.49 20.18 9.68
C VAL A 74 -4.48 19.30 10.40
N TYR A 75 -3.81 18.43 9.64
CA TYR A 75 -2.72 17.60 10.18
C TYR A 75 -1.56 18.49 10.64
N GLU A 76 -1.04 18.23 11.82
CA GLU A 76 0.02 19.03 12.44
C GLU A 76 1.26 19.16 11.55
N HIS A 77 1.68 18.07 10.91
CA HIS A 77 2.88 18.04 10.06
C HIS A 77 2.62 18.16 8.56
N GLY A 78 1.37 18.26 8.11
CA GLY A 78 1.01 18.27 6.69
C GLY A 78 0.50 19.60 6.15
N GLY A 79 0.11 20.49 7.01
CA GLY A 79 -0.53 21.75 6.65
C GLY A 79 -1.90 21.57 5.95
N TRP A 80 -2.49 22.68 5.58
CA TRP A 80 -3.85 22.73 5.05
C TRP A 80 -4.02 21.92 3.72
N LEU A 81 -3.06 22.03 2.81
CA LEU A 81 -3.16 21.40 1.49
C LEU A 81 -3.10 19.86 1.59
N VAL A 82 -2.15 19.34 2.35
CA VAL A 82 -2.01 17.89 2.57
C VAL A 82 -3.26 17.36 3.28
N SER A 83 -3.78 18.09 4.25
CA SER A 83 -5.01 17.75 4.95
C SER A 83 -6.20 17.69 3.99
N ARG A 84 -6.34 18.65 3.09
CA ARG A 84 -7.41 18.64 2.06
C ARG A 84 -7.32 17.42 1.16
N VAL A 85 -6.12 17.06 0.71
CA VAL A 85 -5.90 15.83 -0.07
C VAL A 85 -6.32 14.60 0.75
N GLY A 86 -6.02 14.59 2.04
CA GLY A 86 -6.45 13.54 2.98
C GLY A 86 -7.97 13.39 3.11
N TRP A 87 -8.76 14.44 2.83
CA TRP A 87 -10.24 14.42 2.86
C TRP A 87 -10.88 14.14 1.51
N LEU A 88 -10.14 14.23 0.40
CA LEU A 88 -10.72 14.04 -0.93
C LEU A 88 -11.27 12.61 -1.13
N ASN A 89 -12.44 12.54 -1.79
CA ASN A 89 -13.03 11.30 -2.30
C ASN A 89 -13.35 10.22 -1.24
N ARG A 90 -13.50 10.53 0.03
CA ARG A 90 -13.91 9.57 1.08
C ARG A 90 -15.28 8.97 0.79
N ARG A 91 -16.24 9.77 0.31
CA ARG A 91 -17.54 9.27 -0.17
C ARG A 91 -17.32 8.26 -1.28
N GLY A 92 -17.79 7.07 -1.17
CA GLY A 92 -17.61 6.03 -2.18
C GLY A 92 -16.27 5.28 -2.09
N MET A 93 -15.52 5.44 -0.98
CA MET A 93 -14.30 4.66 -0.74
C MET A 93 -14.59 3.15 -0.78
N LEU A 94 -15.63 2.69 -0.09
CA LEU A 94 -16.05 1.28 -0.10
C LEU A 94 -16.29 0.76 -1.53
N LYS A 95 -17.02 1.52 -2.34
CA LYS A 95 -17.28 1.16 -3.74
C LYS A 95 -15.99 1.07 -4.56
N ARG A 96 -15.00 1.93 -4.28
CA ARG A 96 -13.69 1.88 -4.97
C ARG A 96 -12.91 0.63 -4.57
N VAL A 97 -12.86 0.31 -3.28
CA VAL A 97 -12.25 -0.91 -2.78
C VAL A 97 -12.90 -2.13 -3.44
N GLU A 98 -14.22 -2.26 -3.34
CA GLU A 98 -14.97 -3.37 -3.94
C GLU A 98 -14.70 -3.49 -5.44
N SER A 99 -14.86 -2.41 -6.21
CA SER A 99 -14.69 -2.45 -7.66
C SER A 99 -13.25 -2.74 -8.11
N THR A 100 -12.27 -2.51 -7.25
CA THR A 100 -10.86 -2.76 -7.56
C THR A 100 -10.45 -4.18 -7.16
N LEU A 101 -10.88 -4.65 -5.99
CA LEU A 101 -10.42 -5.91 -5.40
C LEU A 101 -11.34 -7.09 -5.65
N ARG A 102 -12.66 -6.90 -5.83
CA ARG A 102 -13.61 -8.00 -6.05
C ARG A 102 -13.17 -8.96 -7.20
N PRO A 103 -12.63 -8.48 -8.34
CA PRO A 103 -12.18 -9.37 -9.42
C PRO A 103 -11.00 -10.27 -9.06
N VAL A 104 -10.26 -9.92 -8.00
CA VAL A 104 -9.03 -10.60 -7.55
C VAL A 104 -9.10 -10.97 -6.07
N ALA A 105 -10.32 -10.98 -5.50
CA ALA A 105 -10.51 -11.38 -4.12
C ALA A 105 -10.02 -12.82 -3.92
N GLY A 106 -9.15 -12.97 -2.95
CA GLY A 106 -8.49 -14.23 -2.60
C GLY A 106 -8.71 -14.62 -1.13
N PRO A 107 -7.90 -15.53 -0.62
CA PRO A 107 -7.92 -15.95 0.77
C PRO A 107 -7.54 -14.80 1.71
N ARG A 108 -7.67 -15.04 3.01
CA ARG A 108 -7.21 -14.07 4.04
C ARG A 108 -5.70 -13.87 3.93
N LEU A 109 -5.23 -12.66 4.24
CA LEU A 109 -3.81 -12.35 4.15
C LEU A 109 -2.94 -13.29 5.01
N GLY A 110 -3.43 -13.69 6.18
CA GLY A 110 -2.73 -14.66 7.03
C GLY A 110 -2.58 -16.04 6.36
N ASP A 111 -3.61 -16.50 5.64
CA ASP A 111 -3.56 -17.77 4.91
C ASP A 111 -2.59 -17.68 3.72
N VAL A 112 -2.55 -16.52 3.06
CA VAL A 112 -1.56 -16.24 2.00
C VAL A 112 -0.15 -16.33 2.57
N VAL A 113 0.12 -15.63 3.69
CA VAL A 113 1.44 -15.65 4.34
C VAL A 113 1.83 -17.06 4.74
N ALA A 114 0.90 -17.86 5.28
CA ALA A 114 1.15 -19.24 5.66
C ALA A 114 1.43 -20.15 4.45
N SER A 115 0.95 -19.79 3.26
CA SER A 115 1.19 -20.53 2.01
C SER A 115 2.46 -20.11 1.26
N LEU A 116 3.09 -19.00 1.66
CA LEU A 116 4.36 -18.57 1.07
C LEU A 116 5.43 -19.60 1.44
N GLY A 117 6.07 -20.17 0.44
CA GLY A 117 7.19 -21.11 0.62
C GLY A 117 8.46 -20.40 1.09
N ASP A 118 9.60 -20.90 0.65
CA ASP A 118 10.88 -20.28 0.92
C ASP A 118 10.97 -18.91 0.25
N LEU A 119 11.16 -17.87 1.08
CA LEU A 119 11.29 -16.50 0.64
C LEU A 119 12.76 -16.08 0.64
N PRO A 120 13.19 -15.27 -0.33
CA PRO A 120 14.54 -14.71 -0.33
C PRO A 120 14.75 -13.86 0.93
N THR A 121 15.93 -13.97 1.54
CA THR A 121 16.33 -13.10 2.63
C THR A 121 16.91 -11.82 2.07
N PHE A 122 16.36 -10.68 2.46
CA PHE A 122 16.84 -9.36 2.07
C PHE A 122 17.74 -8.79 3.16
N PHE A 123 18.94 -8.40 2.78
CA PHE A 123 19.90 -7.70 3.64
C PHE A 123 19.91 -6.23 3.22
N PRO A 124 19.46 -5.30 4.09
CA PRO A 124 19.61 -3.87 3.80
C PRO A 124 21.08 -3.50 3.66
N GLY A 125 21.39 -2.66 2.68
CA GLY A 125 22.72 -2.08 2.56
C GLY A 125 23.00 -1.08 3.70
N PRO A 126 24.27 -0.66 3.89
CA PRO A 126 24.69 0.21 5.00
C PRO A 126 23.94 1.55 5.10
N GLU A 127 23.33 2.02 4.04
CA GLU A 127 22.55 3.27 4.05
C GLU A 127 21.20 3.17 4.83
N HIS A 128 20.82 1.96 5.26
CA HIS A 128 19.52 1.77 5.95
C HIS A 128 19.65 1.78 7.49
N ASP A 129 20.85 1.65 8.02
CA ASP A 129 21.10 1.65 9.48
C ASP A 129 21.00 3.06 10.10
N ASP A 130 21.22 4.12 9.33
CA ASP A 130 21.20 5.49 9.83
C ASP A 130 19.80 6.03 10.13
N ALA A 131 18.76 5.37 9.64
CA ALA A 131 17.37 5.81 9.86
C ALA A 131 16.77 5.33 11.19
N ILE A 132 17.42 4.40 11.88
CA ILE A 132 16.92 3.79 13.13
C ILE A 132 17.55 4.42 14.38
N THR A 133 18.71 5.08 14.24
CA THR A 133 19.34 5.84 15.31
C THR A 133 18.89 7.30 15.28
N GLY A 134 17.67 7.55 15.72
CA GLY A 134 17.26 8.90 16.05
C GLY A 134 18.09 9.45 17.23
N PRO A 135 18.31 10.77 17.30
CA PRO A 135 19.09 11.35 18.39
C PRO A 135 18.43 11.04 19.73
N SER A 136 19.25 10.50 20.64
CA SER A 136 18.92 10.26 22.05
C SER A 136 18.66 11.56 22.81
#